data_ac844a845b80f23069cfe4a8f42e8bdc
#
_entry.id   ac844a845b80f23069cfe4a8f42e8bdc
#
_cell.length_a   1.000
_cell.length_b   1.000
_cell.length_c   1.000
_cell.angle_alpha   90.00
_cell.angle_beta   90.00
_cell.angle_gamma   90.00
#
_symmetry.space_group_name_H-M   'P 1'
#
loop_
_entity.id
_entity.type
_entity.pdbx_description
1 polymer ?
#
loop_
_entity_poly.entity_id
_entity_poly.type
_entity_poly.pdbx_seq_one_letter_code
_entity_poly.pdbx_strand_id
1 'polypeptide(L)'
;MAAVTGSRRGVWRHLTVVPPLDPAHTVSLGEGDTPLVPLSARTRQLAGVASVAAKAEHRNPSGSFKDRIAAVAVSLAAAQGQRGCLGTSSGNGGAALAAYSAAAGRLAVLAIRSDVVPAKLREIRAHGAVAALIDPGRDDGAALDRKTSRVAAVAADYGFLPFVTAFRFSPEAMRGAATIAVELAESAPATNVVYVPVGGGGLLTALRLGYGLARHLLPAGPPRLVGVQPTGCATLAPALAGGSPGLDRPLSTSVSGLQVPLLLDAAGATAAVRESGGHAVEVDDEEIAAAQRLLARQDGLLVEPAGATALAGLLADARAGRTGPEDRAVVLLTGAGHKDAAALDRLAAAPVEPDIPDLAELVARLGQPR
;
A
#
# COMPACT_ATOMS: atom_id res chain seq x y z
N MET A 1 9.34 28.11 -8.87
CA MET A 1 8.93 26.75 -9.28
C MET A 1 8.27 26.83 -10.65
N ALA A 2 8.83 26.20 -11.67
CA ALA A 2 8.23 26.19 -13.01
C ALA A 2 6.94 25.37 -12.95
N ALA A 3 5.79 26.00 -13.24
CA ALA A 3 4.54 25.31 -13.47
C ALA A 3 4.76 24.34 -14.63
N VAL A 4 4.55 23.05 -14.41
CA VAL A 4 4.49 22.06 -15.49
C VAL A 4 3.20 22.34 -16.25
N THR A 5 3.27 23.24 -17.23
CA THR A 5 2.23 23.49 -18.24
C THR A 5 2.29 22.37 -19.28
N GLY A 6 2.05 21.13 -18.84
CA GLY A 6 1.94 19.93 -19.67
C GLY A 6 0.68 19.18 -19.29
N SER A 7 0.19 18.26 -20.12
CA SER A 7 -0.95 17.42 -19.83
C SER A 7 -0.84 16.82 -18.42
N ARG A 8 -1.88 16.97 -17.60
CA ARG A 8 -1.93 16.42 -16.25
C ARG A 8 -1.61 14.92 -16.29
N ARG A 9 -0.70 14.45 -15.43
CA ARG A 9 -0.24 13.06 -15.36
C ARG A 9 -0.53 12.48 -13.98
N GLY A 10 -0.42 11.17 -13.85
CA GLY A 10 -0.57 10.46 -12.59
C GLY A 10 -1.93 10.70 -11.96
N VAL A 11 -1.96 10.90 -10.65
CA VAL A 11 -3.22 11.11 -9.92
C VAL A 11 -4.00 12.33 -10.42
N TRP A 12 -3.30 13.35 -10.92
CA TRP A 12 -3.90 14.63 -11.32
C TRP A 12 -4.60 14.62 -12.67
N ARG A 13 -4.50 13.55 -13.46
CA ARG A 13 -5.32 13.37 -14.66
C ARG A 13 -6.76 12.93 -14.34
N HIS A 14 -7.01 12.42 -13.13
CA HIS A 14 -8.30 11.88 -12.69
C HIS A 14 -9.11 12.90 -11.88
N LEU A 15 -9.46 14.03 -12.49
CA LEU A 15 -10.14 15.16 -11.81
C LEU A 15 -11.53 14.85 -11.27
N THR A 16 -12.17 13.79 -11.74
CA THR A 16 -13.44 13.30 -11.19
C THR A 16 -13.25 12.53 -9.87
N VAL A 17 -12.00 12.12 -9.60
CA VAL A 17 -11.64 11.34 -8.42
C VAL A 17 -10.99 12.22 -7.36
N VAL A 18 -9.92 12.91 -7.71
CA VAL A 18 -9.20 13.80 -6.78
C VAL A 18 -9.89 15.15 -6.67
N PRO A 19 -9.72 15.87 -5.54
CA PRO A 19 -10.28 17.21 -5.39
C PRO A 19 -9.79 18.13 -6.49
N PRO A 20 -10.68 18.95 -7.09
CA PRO A 20 -10.27 19.95 -8.06
C PRO A 20 -9.46 21.05 -7.36
N LEU A 21 -8.21 21.20 -7.73
CA LEU A 21 -7.29 22.22 -7.20
C LEU A 21 -6.74 23.09 -8.32
N ASP A 22 -6.42 24.34 -7.97
CA ASP A 22 -5.64 25.21 -8.85
C ASP A 22 -4.29 24.54 -9.13
N PRO A 23 -3.85 24.48 -10.40
CA PRO A 23 -2.55 23.95 -10.76
C PRO A 23 -1.37 24.60 -10.00
N ALA A 24 -1.50 25.85 -9.56
CA ALA A 24 -0.49 26.55 -8.76
C ALA A 24 -0.25 25.91 -7.38
N HIS A 25 -1.24 25.17 -6.85
CA HIS A 25 -1.15 24.46 -5.58
C HIS A 25 -0.92 22.94 -5.74
N THR A 26 -0.88 22.46 -6.99
CA THR A 26 -0.71 21.04 -7.28
C THR A 26 0.75 20.61 -7.11
N VAL A 27 0.98 19.67 -6.21
CA VAL A 27 2.29 19.06 -5.96
C VAL A 27 2.32 17.68 -6.56
N SER A 28 3.32 17.36 -7.36
CA SER A 28 3.54 16.03 -7.95
C SER A 28 5.02 15.72 -8.06
N LEU A 29 5.38 14.49 -7.77
CA LEU A 29 6.69 13.89 -8.03
C LEU A 29 6.60 12.83 -9.14
N GLY A 30 5.44 12.69 -9.79
CA GLY A 30 5.18 11.69 -10.83
C GLY A 30 4.48 10.44 -10.31
N GLU A 31 3.77 10.54 -9.19
CA GLU A 31 2.96 9.46 -8.61
C GLU A 31 1.76 9.10 -9.48
N GLY A 32 1.37 7.85 -9.45
CA GLY A 32 0.30 7.32 -10.30
C GLY A 32 0.79 6.81 -11.64
N ASP A 33 -0.14 6.44 -12.53
CA ASP A 33 0.14 5.78 -13.82
C ASP A 33 1.12 4.60 -13.67
N THR A 34 1.03 3.90 -12.55
CA THR A 34 1.95 2.79 -12.25
C THR A 34 1.71 1.61 -13.19
N PRO A 35 2.78 0.89 -13.58
CA PRO A 35 2.65 -0.21 -14.53
C PRO A 35 1.74 -1.33 -14.01
N LEU A 36 1.02 -1.95 -14.95
CA LEU A 36 0.41 -3.27 -14.77
C LEU A 36 1.33 -4.31 -15.41
N VAL A 37 2.00 -5.11 -14.59
CA VAL A 37 3.05 -6.05 -15.01
C VAL A 37 2.48 -7.47 -15.03
N PRO A 38 2.39 -8.14 -16.18
CA PRO A 38 2.04 -9.57 -16.23
C PRO A 38 3.04 -10.39 -15.41
N LEU A 39 2.54 -11.29 -14.56
CA LEU A 39 3.40 -12.20 -13.82
C LEU A 39 3.73 -13.45 -14.65
N SER A 40 4.79 -14.15 -14.28
CA SER A 40 5.35 -15.30 -14.98
C SER A 40 4.33 -16.43 -15.15
N ALA A 41 4.58 -17.28 -16.15
CA ALA A 41 3.78 -18.49 -16.38
C ALA A 41 3.78 -19.39 -15.12
N ARG A 42 4.89 -19.43 -14.36
CA ARG A 42 4.98 -20.18 -13.11
C ARG A 42 4.03 -19.62 -12.05
N THR A 43 4.04 -18.32 -11.83
CA THR A 43 3.14 -17.66 -10.86
C THR A 43 1.68 -17.86 -11.26
N ARG A 44 1.34 -17.71 -12.54
CA ARG A 44 0.00 -17.96 -13.09
C ARG A 44 -0.45 -19.40 -12.86
N GLN A 45 0.42 -20.37 -13.11
CA GLN A 45 0.13 -21.80 -12.93
C GLN A 45 -0.14 -22.12 -11.44
N LEU A 46 0.68 -21.57 -10.53
CA LEU A 46 0.48 -21.75 -9.09
C LEU A 46 -0.84 -21.15 -8.60
N ALA A 47 -1.28 -20.05 -9.20
CA ALA A 47 -2.54 -19.39 -8.90
C ALA A 47 -3.77 -20.08 -9.51
N GLY A 48 -3.59 -20.93 -10.54
CA GLY A 48 -4.69 -21.64 -11.20
C GLY A 48 -5.67 -20.74 -11.96
N VAL A 49 -5.19 -19.60 -12.51
CA VAL A 49 -6.02 -18.55 -13.12
C VAL A 49 -5.72 -18.37 -14.60
N ALA A 50 -6.65 -17.73 -15.36
CA ALA A 50 -6.45 -17.38 -16.76
C ALA A 50 -5.28 -16.41 -16.96
N SER A 51 -5.21 -15.39 -16.09
CA SER A 51 -4.13 -14.41 -16.09
C SER A 51 -3.91 -13.84 -14.68
N VAL A 52 -2.68 -13.45 -14.40
CA VAL A 52 -2.34 -12.69 -13.19
C VAL A 52 -1.39 -11.56 -13.55
N ALA A 53 -1.70 -10.36 -13.06
CA ALA A 53 -0.86 -9.19 -13.21
C ALA A 53 -0.66 -8.47 -11.88
N ALA A 54 0.46 -7.79 -11.75
CA ALA A 54 0.80 -6.96 -10.60
C ALA A 54 0.59 -5.49 -10.92
N LYS A 55 -0.26 -4.81 -10.18
CA LYS A 55 -0.30 -3.33 -10.17
C LYS A 55 0.86 -2.83 -9.33
N ALA A 56 1.87 -2.28 -10.00
CA ALA A 56 3.19 -2.03 -9.41
C ALA A 56 3.26 -0.72 -8.61
N GLU A 57 2.43 -0.59 -7.57
CA GLU A 57 2.36 0.60 -6.71
C GLU A 57 3.68 0.87 -5.93
N HIS A 58 4.54 -0.12 -5.80
CA HIS A 58 5.90 0.02 -5.28
C HIS A 58 6.84 0.86 -6.15
N ARG A 59 6.42 1.22 -7.38
CA ARG A 59 7.17 2.07 -8.31
C ARG A 59 6.80 3.55 -8.24
N ASN A 60 5.93 3.94 -7.32
CA ASN A 60 5.72 5.36 -7.03
C ASN A 60 7.01 6.02 -6.49
N PRO A 61 7.17 7.34 -6.59
CA PRO A 61 8.42 8.06 -6.31
C PRO A 61 9.08 7.76 -4.98
N SER A 62 8.33 7.70 -3.86
CA SER A 62 8.86 7.30 -2.55
C SER A 62 8.78 5.78 -2.29
N GLY A 63 8.42 5.00 -3.30
CA GLY A 63 8.37 3.54 -3.24
C GLY A 63 7.09 2.93 -2.69
N SER A 64 5.94 3.64 -2.66
CA SER A 64 4.67 3.05 -2.25
C SER A 64 3.43 3.81 -2.75
N PHE A 65 2.26 3.15 -2.73
CA PHE A 65 0.98 3.79 -3.09
C PHE A 65 0.62 5.01 -2.22
N LYS A 66 1.29 5.18 -1.07
CA LYS A 66 1.06 6.31 -0.17
C LYS A 66 1.39 7.65 -0.82
N ASP A 67 2.20 7.66 -1.85
CA ASP A 67 2.53 8.83 -2.65
C ASP A 67 1.29 9.49 -3.24
N ARG A 68 0.35 8.69 -3.72
CA ARG A 68 -0.94 9.19 -4.24
C ARG A 68 -1.74 9.97 -3.20
N ILE A 69 -1.68 9.51 -1.94
CA ILE A 69 -2.36 10.17 -0.82
C ILE A 69 -1.60 11.43 -0.40
N ALA A 70 -0.27 11.34 -0.33
CA ALA A 70 0.58 12.45 0.08
C ALA A 70 0.54 13.61 -0.93
N ALA A 71 0.54 13.34 -2.24
CA ALA A 71 0.39 14.33 -3.28
C ALA A 71 -0.88 15.16 -3.08
N VAL A 72 -2.02 14.49 -2.88
CA VAL A 72 -3.30 15.18 -2.67
C VAL A 72 -3.31 15.94 -1.34
N ALA A 73 -2.82 15.33 -0.24
CA ALA A 73 -2.80 15.97 1.07
C ALA A 73 -1.97 17.26 1.09
N VAL A 74 -0.75 17.20 0.55
CA VAL A 74 0.15 18.34 0.54
C VAL A 74 -0.36 19.46 -0.38
N SER A 75 -0.97 19.09 -1.49
CA SER A 75 -1.61 20.06 -2.40
C SER A 75 -2.83 20.73 -1.74
N LEU A 76 -3.64 19.99 -1.00
CA LEU A 76 -4.75 20.55 -0.21
C LEU A 76 -4.24 21.51 0.85
N ALA A 77 -3.19 21.14 1.61
CA ALA A 77 -2.58 22.02 2.60
C ALA A 77 -2.06 23.32 1.97
N ALA A 78 -1.48 23.23 0.75
CA ALA A 78 -1.04 24.40 -0.01
C ALA A 78 -2.23 25.30 -0.44
N ALA A 79 -3.28 24.70 -1.00
CA ALA A 79 -4.47 25.41 -1.47
C ALA A 79 -5.25 26.09 -0.32
N GLN A 80 -5.25 25.47 0.87
CA GLN A 80 -5.93 25.98 2.06
C GLN A 80 -5.08 26.94 2.89
N GLY A 81 -3.86 27.28 2.44
CA GLY A 81 -2.96 28.17 3.16
C GLY A 81 -2.45 27.60 4.49
N GLN A 82 -2.53 26.28 4.69
CA GLN A 82 -2.08 25.64 5.92
C GLN A 82 -0.57 25.55 6.02
N ARG A 83 -0.04 25.46 7.23
CA ARG A 83 1.41 25.40 7.52
C ARG A 83 2.09 24.17 6.90
N GLY A 84 1.35 23.08 6.72
CA GLY A 84 1.79 21.79 6.21
C GLY A 84 0.87 20.68 6.67
N CYS A 85 1.40 19.48 6.84
CA CYS A 85 0.64 18.31 7.29
C CYS A 85 1.18 17.75 8.60
N LEU A 86 0.28 17.22 9.45
CA LEU A 86 0.61 16.52 10.68
C LEU A 86 0.02 15.12 10.66
N GLY A 87 0.89 14.11 10.85
CA GLY A 87 0.53 12.70 10.73
C GLY A 87 1.12 11.79 11.81
N THR A 88 0.86 10.47 11.70
CA THR A 88 1.28 9.49 12.71
C THR A 88 2.17 8.36 12.18
N SER A 89 2.41 8.29 10.88
CA SER A 89 3.06 7.12 10.27
C SER A 89 4.58 7.18 10.34
N SER A 90 5.20 6.13 10.86
CA SER A 90 6.65 5.89 10.77
C SER A 90 7.08 5.12 9.52
N GLY A 91 6.11 4.54 8.77
CA GLY A 91 6.35 3.74 7.57
C GLY A 91 6.12 4.52 6.27
N ASN A 92 5.62 3.82 5.27
CA ASN A 92 5.40 4.36 3.91
C ASN A 92 4.60 5.66 3.88
N GLY A 93 3.59 5.82 4.76
CA GLY A 93 2.82 7.07 4.84
C GLY A 93 3.66 8.27 5.28
N GLY A 94 4.51 8.07 6.30
CA GLY A 94 5.40 9.13 6.78
C GLY A 94 6.49 9.49 5.77
N ALA A 95 7.06 8.49 5.10
CA ALA A 95 8.06 8.71 4.05
C ALA A 95 7.48 9.50 2.87
N ALA A 96 6.30 9.10 2.38
CA ALA A 96 5.60 9.83 1.33
C ALA A 96 5.26 11.26 1.76
N LEU A 97 4.69 11.45 2.96
CA LEU A 97 4.40 12.79 3.45
C LEU A 97 5.64 13.68 3.49
N ALA A 98 6.76 13.15 4.00
CA ALA A 98 8.01 13.88 4.10
C ALA A 98 8.53 14.31 2.71
N ALA A 99 8.53 13.39 1.72
CA ALA A 99 8.99 13.68 0.36
C ALA A 99 8.15 14.77 -0.32
N TYR A 100 6.83 14.65 -0.29
CA TYR A 100 5.93 15.61 -0.96
C TYR A 100 5.91 16.95 -0.25
N SER A 101 6.01 16.98 1.09
CA SER A 101 6.13 18.23 1.85
C SER A 101 7.44 18.97 1.55
N ALA A 102 8.55 18.25 1.41
CA ALA A 102 9.84 18.81 0.99
C ALA A 102 9.72 19.44 -0.40
N ALA A 103 9.13 18.73 -1.37
CA ALA A 103 8.92 19.24 -2.73
C ALA A 103 8.04 20.49 -2.78
N ALA A 104 7.11 20.62 -1.84
CA ALA A 104 6.21 21.78 -1.72
C ALA A 104 6.77 22.93 -0.89
N GLY A 105 7.92 22.77 -0.25
CA GLY A 105 8.44 23.74 0.73
C GLY A 105 7.52 23.92 1.94
N ARG A 106 6.83 22.83 2.37
CA ARG A 106 5.87 22.82 3.47
C ARG A 106 6.37 21.95 4.63
N LEU A 107 5.84 22.21 5.83
CA LEU A 107 6.18 21.40 6.99
C LEU A 107 5.54 20.02 6.92
N ALA A 108 6.32 18.99 7.24
CA ALA A 108 5.82 17.67 7.60
C ALA A 108 6.13 17.41 9.07
N VAL A 109 5.11 17.20 9.88
CA VAL A 109 5.26 16.84 11.29
C VAL A 109 4.67 15.45 11.51
N LEU A 110 5.45 14.55 12.13
CA LEU A 110 5.06 13.16 12.33
C LEU A 110 5.18 12.77 13.81
N ALA A 111 4.05 12.43 14.43
CA ALA A 111 4.00 11.88 15.78
C ALA A 111 4.30 10.37 15.70
N ILE A 112 5.54 9.97 15.94
CA ILE A 112 6.08 8.62 15.77
C ILE A 112 6.31 7.96 17.11
N ARG A 113 6.04 6.67 17.24
CA ARG A 113 6.36 5.89 18.45
C ARG A 113 7.85 5.95 18.74
N SER A 114 8.23 6.12 20.00
CA SER A 114 9.64 6.21 20.44
C SER A 114 10.41 4.91 20.28
N ASP A 115 9.72 3.76 20.21
CA ASP A 115 10.29 2.42 19.98
C ASP A 115 10.43 2.06 18.49
N VAL A 116 10.21 3.01 17.57
CA VAL A 116 10.36 2.76 16.13
C VAL A 116 11.79 2.39 15.76
N VAL A 117 11.92 1.42 14.86
CA VAL A 117 13.23 1.01 14.32
C VAL A 117 13.92 2.21 13.65
N PRO A 118 15.18 2.56 14.02
CA PRO A 118 15.87 3.75 13.50
C PRO A 118 15.94 3.82 11.97
N ALA A 119 16.01 2.67 11.29
CA ALA A 119 16.03 2.61 9.82
C ALA A 119 14.81 3.27 9.18
N LYS A 120 13.62 3.16 9.79
CA LYS A 120 12.37 3.77 9.28
C LYS A 120 12.36 5.29 9.39
N LEU A 121 13.13 5.86 10.33
CA LEU A 121 13.25 7.31 10.50
C LEU A 121 14.21 7.96 9.50
N ARG A 122 15.13 7.18 8.90
CA ARG A 122 16.18 7.72 8.03
C ARG A 122 15.60 8.48 6.83
N GLU A 123 14.68 7.85 6.11
CA GLU A 123 14.05 8.45 4.94
C GLU A 123 13.23 9.69 5.30
N ILE A 124 12.43 9.61 6.36
CA ILE A 124 11.62 10.72 6.89
C ILE A 124 12.50 11.92 7.23
N ARG A 125 13.60 11.69 7.96
CA ARG A 125 14.54 12.74 8.36
C ARG A 125 15.36 13.28 7.20
N ALA A 126 15.72 12.43 6.23
CA ALA A 126 16.46 12.86 5.04
C ALA A 126 15.67 13.86 4.21
N HIS A 127 14.34 13.78 4.18
CA HIS A 127 13.46 14.76 3.56
C HIS A 127 13.17 15.99 4.44
N GLY A 128 13.78 16.11 5.63
CA GLY A 128 13.62 17.26 6.50
C GLY A 128 12.34 17.32 7.34
N ALA A 129 11.59 16.24 7.41
CA ALA A 129 10.39 16.18 8.25
C ALA A 129 10.74 16.17 9.75
N VAL A 130 9.89 16.81 10.55
CA VAL A 130 9.98 16.82 12.01
C VAL A 130 9.35 15.54 12.56
N ALA A 131 10.17 14.66 13.11
CA ALA A 131 9.73 13.45 13.81
C ALA A 131 9.64 13.71 15.31
N ALA A 132 8.42 13.87 15.82
CA ALA A 132 8.14 13.97 17.24
C ALA A 132 7.97 12.55 17.79
N LEU A 133 8.91 12.10 18.63
CA LEU A 133 8.83 10.79 19.27
C LEU A 133 7.85 10.86 20.44
N ILE A 134 6.85 9.99 20.43
CA ILE A 134 5.83 9.89 21.45
C ILE A 134 5.88 8.52 22.12
N ASP A 135 5.40 8.45 23.36
CA ASP A 135 5.28 7.18 24.08
C ASP A 135 4.50 6.17 23.23
N PRO A 136 5.03 4.96 23.00
CA PRO A 136 4.36 3.92 22.24
C PRO A 136 3.01 3.53 22.85
N GLY A 137 2.89 3.57 24.20
CA GLY A 137 1.69 3.14 24.90
C GLY A 137 1.34 1.67 24.59
N ARG A 138 0.06 1.33 24.65
CA ARG A 138 -0.42 -0.02 24.29
C ARG A 138 -0.55 -0.19 22.78
N ASP A 139 -0.28 -1.42 22.32
CA ASP A 139 -0.45 -1.84 20.92
C ASP A 139 -1.84 -2.47 20.69
N ASP A 140 -2.90 -1.72 21.03
CA ASP A 140 -4.28 -2.14 20.81
C ASP A 140 -5.05 -1.14 19.92
N GLY A 141 -6.21 -1.57 19.44
CA GLY A 141 -7.06 -0.77 18.56
C GLY A 141 -7.54 0.53 19.23
N ALA A 142 -7.83 0.51 20.53
CA ALA A 142 -8.29 1.69 21.27
C ALA A 142 -7.17 2.73 21.43
N ALA A 143 -5.94 2.28 21.64
CA ALA A 143 -4.78 3.17 21.70
C ALA A 143 -4.51 3.81 20.32
N LEU A 144 -4.61 3.04 19.25
CA LEU A 144 -4.49 3.56 17.88
C LEU A 144 -5.58 4.59 17.58
N ASP A 145 -6.84 4.34 17.95
CA ASP A 145 -7.95 5.27 17.75
C ASP A 145 -7.74 6.58 18.49
N ARG A 146 -7.37 6.52 19.78
CA ARG A 146 -7.06 7.72 20.59
C ARG A 146 -5.92 8.52 19.98
N LYS A 147 -4.84 7.86 19.55
CA LYS A 147 -3.67 8.50 18.95
C LYS A 147 -4.03 9.22 17.65
N THR A 148 -4.72 8.55 16.75
CA THR A 148 -5.09 9.12 15.45
C THR A 148 -6.09 10.26 15.61
N SER A 149 -7.07 10.13 16.48
CA SER A 149 -8.02 11.20 16.82
C SER A 149 -7.33 12.42 17.44
N ARG A 150 -6.37 12.19 18.36
CA ARG A 150 -5.60 13.28 18.97
C ARG A 150 -4.76 14.03 17.94
N VAL A 151 -4.10 13.32 17.04
CA VAL A 151 -3.30 13.95 15.96
C VAL A 151 -4.18 14.77 15.04
N ALA A 152 -5.36 14.27 14.66
CA ALA A 152 -6.30 15.01 13.82
C ALA A 152 -6.79 16.31 14.51
N ALA A 153 -7.11 16.24 15.80
CA ALA A 153 -7.51 17.42 16.59
C ALA A 153 -6.38 18.46 16.67
N VAL A 154 -5.17 18.04 17.05
CA VAL A 154 -4.01 18.95 17.13
C VAL A 154 -3.69 19.55 15.77
N ALA A 155 -3.81 18.80 14.68
CA ALA A 155 -3.60 19.32 13.33
C ALA A 155 -4.55 20.51 13.05
N ALA A 156 -5.83 20.33 13.34
CA ALA A 156 -6.85 21.37 13.14
C ALA A 156 -6.57 22.61 14.00
N ASP A 157 -6.25 22.44 15.29
CA ASP A 157 -6.02 23.51 16.24
C ASP A 157 -4.81 24.40 15.88
N TYR A 158 -3.80 23.82 15.20
CA TYR A 158 -2.54 24.51 14.90
C TYR A 158 -2.32 24.82 13.41
N GLY A 159 -3.36 24.72 12.59
CA GLY A 159 -3.32 25.10 11.17
C GLY A 159 -2.50 24.14 10.30
N PHE A 160 -2.57 22.84 10.62
CA PHE A 160 -2.05 21.75 9.79
C PHE A 160 -3.18 20.93 9.18
N LEU A 161 -2.94 20.35 8.00
CA LEU A 161 -3.81 19.31 7.48
C LEU A 161 -3.52 17.98 8.20
N PRO A 162 -4.52 17.27 8.74
CA PRO A 162 -4.29 15.95 9.30
C PRO A 162 -3.92 14.96 8.20
N PHE A 163 -2.86 14.17 8.45
CA PHE A 163 -2.41 13.11 7.56
C PHE A 163 -2.44 11.75 8.27
N VAL A 164 -3.62 11.18 8.33
CA VAL A 164 -3.86 9.80 8.73
C VAL A 164 -4.40 9.06 7.51
N THR A 165 -3.76 7.97 7.09
CA THR A 165 -4.12 7.28 5.85
C THR A 165 -5.38 6.42 6.00
N ALA A 166 -6.48 7.08 6.39
CA ALA A 166 -7.83 6.54 6.55
C ALA A 166 -8.84 7.63 6.17
N PHE A 167 -9.95 7.24 5.52
CA PHE A 167 -11.02 8.16 5.08
C PHE A 167 -11.66 8.90 6.26
N ARG A 168 -11.77 8.25 7.41
CA ARG A 168 -12.30 8.85 8.63
C ARG A 168 -11.59 10.16 9.01
N PHE A 169 -10.31 10.30 8.73
CA PHE A 169 -9.49 11.45 9.16
C PHE A 169 -9.02 12.34 8.01
N SER A 170 -8.85 11.77 6.82
CA SER A 170 -8.27 12.46 5.67
C SER A 170 -9.03 12.10 4.38
N PRO A 171 -10.37 12.29 4.34
CA PRO A 171 -11.22 11.78 3.26
C PRO A 171 -10.78 12.28 1.87
N GLU A 172 -10.49 13.57 1.75
CA GLU A 172 -10.07 14.15 0.47
C GLU A 172 -8.70 13.64 0.02
N ALA A 173 -7.73 13.52 0.93
CA ALA A 173 -6.40 13.00 0.62
C ALA A 173 -6.46 11.52 0.18
N MET A 174 -7.29 10.72 0.84
CA MET A 174 -7.47 9.30 0.51
C MET A 174 -8.02 9.05 -0.89
N ARG A 175 -8.68 10.04 -1.50
CA ARG A 175 -9.14 9.97 -2.91
C ARG A 175 -7.98 9.79 -3.89
N GLY A 176 -6.76 10.21 -3.53
CA GLY A 176 -5.57 9.92 -4.31
C GLY A 176 -5.36 8.42 -4.54
N ALA A 177 -5.60 7.59 -3.53
CA ALA A 177 -5.52 6.12 -3.68
C ALA A 177 -6.64 5.53 -4.54
N ALA A 178 -7.80 6.19 -4.66
CA ALA A 178 -8.90 5.73 -5.50
C ALA A 178 -8.56 5.75 -7.00
N THR A 179 -7.57 6.54 -7.41
CA THR A 179 -7.08 6.58 -8.80
C THR A 179 -6.50 5.23 -9.26
N ILE A 180 -6.03 4.37 -8.34
CA ILE A 180 -5.59 3.01 -8.65
C ILE A 180 -6.69 2.21 -9.36
N ALA A 181 -7.92 2.28 -8.85
CA ALA A 181 -9.05 1.56 -9.43
C ALA A 181 -9.43 2.11 -10.81
N VAL A 182 -9.34 3.42 -10.99
CA VAL A 182 -9.62 4.05 -12.30
C VAL A 182 -8.58 3.62 -13.32
N GLU A 183 -7.29 3.65 -12.97
CA GLU A 183 -6.20 3.17 -13.84
C GLU A 183 -6.38 1.69 -14.22
N LEU A 184 -6.83 0.86 -13.26
CA LEU A 184 -7.14 -0.55 -13.53
C LEU A 184 -8.35 -0.72 -14.44
N ALA A 185 -9.40 0.08 -14.25
CA ALA A 185 -10.58 0.05 -15.13
C ALA A 185 -10.23 0.48 -16.56
N GLU A 186 -9.31 1.43 -16.74
CA GLU A 186 -8.83 1.88 -18.05
C GLU A 186 -7.92 0.85 -18.73
N SER A 187 -6.96 0.28 -17.98
CA SER A 187 -5.89 -0.56 -18.55
C SER A 187 -6.21 -2.06 -18.60
N ALA A 188 -7.10 -2.53 -17.73
CA ALA A 188 -7.46 -3.94 -17.59
C ALA A 188 -8.95 -4.15 -17.26
N PRO A 189 -9.87 -3.68 -18.11
CA PRO A 189 -11.32 -3.74 -17.84
C PRO A 189 -11.88 -5.16 -17.71
N ALA A 190 -11.11 -6.16 -18.16
CA ALA A 190 -11.48 -7.57 -18.05
C ALA A 190 -11.06 -8.21 -16.71
N THR A 191 -10.39 -7.48 -15.83
CA THR A 191 -10.04 -7.96 -14.48
C THR A 191 -11.33 -8.28 -13.70
N ASN A 192 -11.41 -9.48 -13.12
CA ASN A 192 -12.59 -9.90 -12.36
C ASN A 192 -12.31 -10.16 -10.87
N VAL A 193 -11.03 -10.12 -10.45
CA VAL A 193 -10.65 -10.21 -9.05
C VAL A 193 -9.39 -9.40 -8.74
N VAL A 194 -9.39 -8.66 -7.62
CA VAL A 194 -8.25 -7.87 -7.16
C VAL A 194 -7.92 -8.23 -5.72
N TYR A 195 -6.69 -8.66 -5.48
CA TYR A 195 -6.18 -8.96 -4.14
C TYR A 195 -5.49 -7.74 -3.56
N VAL A 196 -5.89 -7.37 -2.34
CA VAL A 196 -5.56 -6.09 -1.72
C VAL A 196 -4.99 -6.31 -0.32
N PRO A 197 -3.74 -5.91 -0.03
CA PRO A 197 -3.22 -5.93 1.33
C PRO A 197 -4.02 -4.97 2.22
N VAL A 198 -4.42 -5.42 3.41
CA VAL A 198 -5.28 -4.64 4.30
C VAL A 198 -4.60 -4.38 5.64
N GLY A 199 -4.32 -3.09 5.92
CA GLY A 199 -4.05 -2.60 7.27
C GLY A 199 -5.33 -1.99 7.85
N GLY A 200 -5.44 -0.64 7.90
CA GLY A 200 -6.62 0.08 8.41
C GLY A 200 -7.85 0.13 7.49
N GLY A 201 -7.86 -0.56 6.34
CA GLY A 201 -9.02 -0.65 5.44
C GLY A 201 -9.14 0.47 4.40
N GLY A 202 -8.33 1.53 4.50
CA GLY A 202 -8.44 2.70 3.61
C GLY A 202 -8.23 2.40 2.12
N LEU A 203 -7.35 1.44 1.78
CA LEU A 203 -7.11 1.06 0.38
C LEU A 203 -8.33 0.35 -0.23
N LEU A 204 -8.97 -0.58 0.46
CA LEU A 204 -10.22 -1.20 0.02
C LEU A 204 -11.33 -0.17 -0.20
N THR A 205 -11.48 0.76 0.76
CA THR A 205 -12.44 1.87 0.66
C THR A 205 -12.15 2.75 -0.55
N ALA A 206 -10.88 3.04 -0.81
CA ALA A 206 -10.45 3.82 -1.97
C ALA A 206 -10.76 3.11 -3.30
N LEU A 207 -10.49 1.81 -3.40
CA LEU A 207 -10.78 1.02 -4.60
C LEU A 207 -12.28 0.96 -4.89
N ARG A 208 -13.10 0.76 -3.86
CA ARG A 208 -14.57 0.81 -4.01
C ARG A 208 -15.02 2.15 -4.60
N LEU A 209 -14.51 3.26 -4.05
CA LEU A 209 -14.81 4.60 -4.58
C LEU A 209 -14.37 4.75 -6.04
N GLY A 210 -13.12 4.39 -6.35
CA GLY A 210 -12.57 4.52 -7.70
C GLY A 210 -13.29 3.66 -8.73
N TYR A 211 -13.60 2.41 -8.42
CA TYR A 211 -14.40 1.55 -9.31
C TYR A 211 -15.84 2.03 -9.47
N GLY A 212 -16.43 2.59 -8.41
CA GLY A 212 -17.74 3.24 -8.52
C GLY A 212 -17.76 4.39 -9.52
N LEU A 213 -16.75 5.26 -9.47
CA LEU A 213 -16.60 6.39 -10.40
C LEU A 213 -16.25 5.93 -11.83
N ALA A 214 -15.48 4.87 -11.99
CA ALA A 214 -15.08 4.30 -13.27
C ALA A 214 -16.05 3.20 -13.78
N ARG A 215 -17.25 3.05 -13.20
CA ARG A 215 -18.22 2.00 -13.53
C ARG A 215 -18.54 1.91 -15.02
N HIS A 216 -18.58 3.04 -15.70
CA HIS A 216 -18.86 3.16 -17.14
C HIS A 216 -17.77 2.53 -18.03
N LEU A 217 -16.55 2.29 -17.50
CA LEU A 217 -15.45 1.62 -18.20
C LEU A 217 -15.47 0.08 -18.02
N LEU A 218 -16.39 -0.44 -17.22
CA LEU A 218 -16.42 -1.83 -16.79
C LEU A 218 -17.70 -2.53 -17.27
N PRO A 219 -17.71 -3.11 -18.49
CA PRO A 219 -18.92 -3.73 -19.03
C PRO A 219 -19.42 -4.91 -18.20
N ALA A 220 -18.51 -5.68 -17.58
CA ALA A 220 -18.85 -6.80 -16.68
C ALA A 220 -19.07 -6.38 -15.22
N GLY A 221 -18.88 -5.10 -14.89
CA GLY A 221 -18.95 -4.60 -13.53
C GLY A 221 -17.58 -4.54 -12.82
N PRO A 222 -17.54 -3.96 -11.60
CA PRO A 222 -16.34 -3.93 -10.78
C PRO A 222 -15.86 -5.33 -10.43
N PRO A 223 -14.54 -5.56 -10.31
CA PRO A 223 -13.99 -6.84 -9.89
C PRO A 223 -14.31 -7.16 -8.43
N ARG A 224 -14.28 -8.43 -8.08
CA ARG A 224 -14.29 -8.87 -6.68
C ARG A 224 -13.06 -8.32 -5.96
N LEU A 225 -13.24 -7.71 -4.78
CA LEU A 225 -12.16 -7.20 -3.94
C LEU A 225 -11.87 -8.18 -2.81
N VAL A 226 -10.73 -8.83 -2.87
CA VAL A 226 -10.29 -9.78 -1.85
C VAL A 226 -9.30 -9.08 -0.92
N GLY A 227 -9.71 -8.89 0.34
CA GLY A 227 -8.86 -8.28 1.35
C GLY A 227 -7.94 -9.31 1.99
N VAL A 228 -6.63 -9.07 1.96
CA VAL A 228 -5.63 -10.01 2.50
C VAL A 228 -4.93 -9.41 3.71
N GLN A 229 -4.90 -10.15 4.82
CA GLN A 229 -4.23 -9.74 6.06
C GLN A 229 -3.31 -10.84 6.58
N PRO A 230 -2.23 -10.47 7.29
CA PRO A 230 -1.48 -11.46 8.06
C PRO A 230 -2.32 -11.99 9.22
N THR A 231 -2.29 -13.30 9.45
CA THR A 231 -3.02 -13.96 10.54
C THR A 231 -2.75 -13.30 11.90
N GLY A 232 -1.51 -12.84 12.14
CA GLY A 232 -1.13 -12.14 13.38
C GLY A 232 -1.73 -10.74 13.57
N CYS A 233 -2.45 -10.18 12.56
CA CYS A 233 -3.15 -8.89 12.64
C CYS A 233 -4.39 -8.85 11.73
N ALA A 234 -5.25 -9.88 11.81
CA ALA A 234 -6.46 -9.99 11.01
C ALA A 234 -7.66 -9.33 11.70
N THR A 235 -8.15 -8.25 11.14
CA THR A 235 -9.29 -7.46 11.64
C THR A 235 -10.45 -7.41 10.66
N LEU A 236 -10.22 -7.75 9.37
CA LEU A 236 -11.24 -7.65 8.32
C LEU A 236 -12.24 -8.81 8.38
N ALA A 237 -11.77 -10.05 8.54
CA ALA A 237 -12.66 -11.22 8.57
C ALA A 237 -13.64 -11.17 9.76
N PRO A 238 -13.21 -10.83 11.01
CA PRO A 238 -14.13 -10.59 12.10
C PRO A 238 -15.14 -9.48 11.83
N ALA A 239 -14.69 -8.35 11.26
CA ALA A 239 -15.58 -7.23 10.92
C ALA A 239 -16.61 -7.60 9.83
N LEU A 240 -16.24 -8.42 8.85
CA LEU A 240 -17.17 -8.97 7.85
C LEU A 240 -18.22 -9.89 8.48
N ALA A 241 -17.87 -10.62 9.52
CA ALA A 241 -18.81 -11.45 10.29
C ALA A 241 -19.70 -10.64 11.26
N GLY A 242 -19.58 -9.31 11.30
CA GLY A 242 -20.35 -8.46 12.21
C GLY A 242 -19.73 -8.30 13.60
N GLY A 243 -18.49 -8.78 13.80
CA GLY A 243 -17.72 -8.63 15.03
C GLY A 243 -16.96 -7.30 15.14
N SER A 244 -16.06 -7.22 16.10
CA SER A 244 -15.22 -6.04 16.34
C SER A 244 -14.30 -5.73 15.16
N PRO A 245 -14.13 -4.46 14.78
CA PRO A 245 -13.12 -4.05 13.81
C PRO A 245 -11.70 -3.95 14.43
N GLY A 246 -11.55 -4.19 15.72
CA GLY A 246 -10.28 -4.21 16.43
C GLY A 246 -9.76 -5.61 16.64
N LEU A 247 -8.44 -5.74 16.76
CA LEU A 247 -7.78 -7.00 17.10
C LEU A 247 -8.13 -7.39 18.54
N ASP A 248 -8.58 -8.61 18.74
CA ASP A 248 -9.01 -9.18 20.02
C ASP A 248 -7.91 -10.00 20.72
N ARG A 249 -6.75 -10.13 20.10
CA ARG A 249 -5.57 -10.87 20.54
C ARG A 249 -4.31 -10.04 20.40
N PRO A 250 -3.18 -10.40 21.05
CA PRO A 250 -1.91 -9.71 20.87
C PRO A 250 -1.47 -9.74 19.40
N LEU A 251 -0.95 -8.61 18.91
CA LEU A 251 -0.36 -8.49 17.59
C LEU A 251 0.89 -9.38 17.50
N SER A 252 0.95 -10.24 16.47
CA SER A 252 2.03 -11.23 16.34
C SER A 252 2.66 -11.34 14.94
N THR A 253 2.24 -10.50 13.97
CA THR A 253 2.89 -10.45 12.66
C THR A 253 4.14 -9.57 12.67
N SER A 254 5.15 -9.95 11.89
CA SER A 254 6.36 -9.14 11.62
C SER A 254 6.19 -8.20 10.40
N VAL A 255 5.07 -8.26 9.69
CA VAL A 255 4.79 -7.46 8.48
C VAL A 255 4.47 -6.02 8.87
N SER A 256 5.50 -5.22 9.01
CA SER A 256 5.44 -3.89 9.64
C SER A 256 4.44 -2.92 9.00
N GLY A 257 4.19 -3.02 7.69
CA GLY A 257 3.22 -2.20 6.97
C GLY A 257 1.76 -2.55 7.25
N LEU A 258 1.50 -3.73 7.86
CA LEU A 258 0.17 -4.26 8.15
C LEU A 258 -0.09 -4.45 9.66
N GLN A 259 0.80 -4.02 10.53
CA GLN A 259 0.64 -3.97 11.98
C GLN A 259 -0.36 -2.87 12.39
N VAL A 260 -1.63 -3.03 12.00
CA VAL A 260 -2.69 -2.05 12.27
C VAL A 260 -3.81 -2.75 13.05
N PRO A 261 -3.80 -2.67 14.39
CA PRO A 261 -4.71 -3.46 15.25
C PRO A 261 -6.15 -2.93 15.27
N LEU A 262 -6.49 -1.99 14.39
CA LEU A 262 -7.85 -1.47 14.21
C LEU A 262 -8.12 -1.22 12.73
N LEU A 263 -9.24 -1.74 12.23
CA LEU A 263 -9.74 -1.42 10.90
C LEU A 263 -10.38 -0.01 10.94
N LEU A 264 -9.55 1.02 10.74
CA LEU A 264 -9.94 2.44 10.88
C LEU A 264 -11.11 2.83 9.96
N ASP A 265 -11.15 2.27 8.76
CA ASP A 265 -12.21 2.47 7.76
C ASP A 265 -13.13 1.23 7.65
N ALA A 266 -13.52 0.64 8.78
CA ALA A 266 -14.25 -0.63 8.84
C ALA A 266 -15.49 -0.64 7.95
N ALA A 267 -16.34 0.38 8.03
CA ALA A 267 -17.56 0.46 7.24
C ALA A 267 -17.28 0.46 5.72
N GLY A 268 -16.31 1.28 5.28
CA GLY A 268 -15.93 1.35 3.87
C GLY A 268 -15.25 0.08 3.36
N ALA A 269 -14.37 -0.51 4.16
CA ALA A 269 -13.63 -1.74 3.80
C ALA A 269 -14.57 -2.96 3.72
N THR A 270 -15.47 -3.14 4.70
CA THR A 270 -16.44 -4.23 4.68
C THR A 270 -17.47 -4.07 3.55
N ALA A 271 -17.92 -2.83 3.28
CA ALA A 271 -18.76 -2.54 2.14
C ALA A 271 -18.06 -2.87 0.81
N ALA A 272 -16.77 -2.49 0.66
CA ALA A 272 -15.98 -2.78 -0.52
C ALA A 272 -15.95 -4.28 -0.85
N VAL A 273 -15.72 -5.12 0.17
CA VAL A 273 -15.66 -6.57 0.02
C VAL A 273 -17.06 -7.14 -0.29
N ARG A 274 -18.08 -6.78 0.51
CA ARG A 274 -19.44 -7.33 0.34
C ARG A 274 -20.08 -6.94 -0.98
N GLU A 275 -20.05 -5.67 -1.35
CA GLU A 275 -20.68 -5.16 -2.57
C GLU A 275 -20.02 -5.69 -3.84
N SER A 276 -18.73 -6.00 -3.79
CA SER A 276 -18.00 -6.61 -4.92
C SER A 276 -18.14 -8.13 -5.00
N GLY A 277 -18.79 -8.77 -4.03
CA GLY A 277 -18.83 -10.24 -3.94
C GLY A 277 -17.47 -10.86 -3.59
N GLY A 278 -16.59 -10.10 -2.97
CA GLY A 278 -15.28 -10.56 -2.50
C GLY A 278 -15.32 -11.23 -1.12
N HIS A 279 -14.15 -11.44 -0.54
CA HIS A 279 -13.99 -12.04 0.78
C HIS A 279 -12.69 -11.60 1.46
N ALA A 280 -12.47 -12.04 2.69
CA ALA A 280 -11.21 -11.86 3.40
C ALA A 280 -10.39 -13.15 3.35
N VAL A 281 -9.06 -13.00 3.22
CA VAL A 281 -8.09 -14.09 3.29
C VAL A 281 -7.05 -13.74 4.35
N GLU A 282 -6.78 -14.70 5.22
CA GLU A 282 -5.68 -14.63 6.19
C GLU A 282 -4.53 -15.51 5.70
N VAL A 283 -3.32 -14.98 5.82
CA VAL A 283 -2.06 -15.66 5.45
C VAL A 283 -1.04 -15.49 6.57
N ASP A 284 -0.20 -16.47 6.79
CA ASP A 284 0.86 -16.33 7.78
C ASP A 284 2.09 -15.60 7.22
N ASP A 285 3.02 -15.22 8.11
CA ASP A 285 4.24 -14.48 7.73
C ASP A 285 5.15 -15.31 6.81
N GLU A 286 5.14 -16.64 6.91
CA GLU A 286 5.90 -17.55 6.05
C GLU A 286 5.34 -17.59 4.63
N GLU A 287 4.02 -17.66 4.48
CA GLU A 287 3.33 -17.58 3.19
C GLU A 287 3.62 -16.26 2.49
N ILE A 288 3.63 -15.15 3.27
CA ILE A 288 3.99 -13.82 2.75
C ILE A 288 5.46 -13.80 2.29
N ALA A 289 6.38 -14.35 3.09
CA ALA A 289 7.79 -14.44 2.72
C ALA A 289 8.01 -15.34 1.48
N ALA A 290 7.25 -16.43 1.35
CA ALA A 290 7.29 -17.28 0.16
C ALA A 290 6.80 -16.54 -1.09
N ALA A 291 5.71 -15.78 -1.00
CA ALA A 291 5.21 -14.94 -2.08
C ALA A 291 6.21 -13.83 -2.46
N GLN A 292 6.89 -13.22 -1.46
CA GLN A 292 7.94 -12.24 -1.69
C GLN A 292 9.12 -12.85 -2.46
N ARG A 293 9.56 -14.06 -2.09
CA ARG A 293 10.62 -14.79 -2.81
C ARG A 293 10.20 -15.13 -4.25
N LEU A 294 8.95 -15.53 -4.46
CA LEU A 294 8.42 -15.83 -5.78
C LEU A 294 8.44 -14.59 -6.68
N LEU A 295 7.91 -13.45 -6.20
CA LEU A 295 7.95 -12.17 -6.93
C LEU A 295 9.38 -11.76 -7.28
N ALA A 296 10.31 -11.84 -6.33
CA ALA A 296 11.70 -11.44 -6.57
C ALA A 296 12.41 -12.35 -7.58
N ARG A 297 12.28 -13.69 -7.43
CA ARG A 297 13.09 -14.66 -8.16
C ARG A 297 12.49 -15.14 -9.49
N GLN A 298 11.15 -15.08 -9.64
CA GLN A 298 10.46 -15.52 -10.84
C GLN A 298 9.91 -14.36 -11.68
N ASP A 299 9.53 -13.27 -11.02
CA ASP A 299 8.88 -12.14 -11.69
C ASP A 299 9.78 -10.89 -11.72
N GLY A 300 10.94 -10.90 -11.06
CA GLY A 300 11.88 -9.76 -11.02
C GLY A 300 11.33 -8.55 -10.27
N LEU A 301 10.36 -8.74 -9.38
CA LEU A 301 9.67 -7.68 -8.65
C LEU A 301 10.05 -7.71 -7.16
N LEU A 302 10.90 -6.75 -6.75
CA LEU A 302 11.36 -6.64 -5.38
C LEU A 302 10.41 -5.74 -4.57
N VAL A 303 9.60 -6.35 -3.71
CA VAL A 303 8.61 -5.68 -2.87
C VAL A 303 8.83 -5.96 -1.38
N GLU A 304 8.33 -5.09 -0.51
CA GLU A 304 8.28 -5.36 0.93
C GLU A 304 7.25 -6.45 1.27
N PRO A 305 7.31 -7.09 2.45
CA PRO A 305 6.33 -8.11 2.84
C PRO A 305 4.87 -7.65 2.73
N ALA A 306 4.56 -6.42 3.13
CA ALA A 306 3.22 -5.86 2.98
C ALA A 306 2.74 -5.84 1.52
N GLY A 307 3.64 -5.56 0.56
CA GLY A 307 3.35 -5.62 -0.87
C GLY A 307 3.15 -7.05 -1.39
N ALA A 308 3.87 -8.03 -0.85
CA ALA A 308 3.77 -9.43 -1.24
C ALA A 308 2.50 -10.12 -0.71
N THR A 309 1.86 -9.56 0.33
CA THR A 309 0.67 -10.12 0.98
C THR A 309 -0.47 -10.38 0.00
N ALA A 310 -0.66 -9.52 -1.02
CA ALA A 310 -1.68 -9.73 -2.04
C ALA A 310 -1.47 -11.04 -2.83
N LEU A 311 -0.24 -11.33 -3.24
CA LEU A 311 0.08 -12.58 -3.93
C LEU A 311 -0.05 -13.77 -2.99
N ALA A 312 0.36 -13.67 -1.72
CA ALA A 312 0.17 -14.72 -0.74
C ALA A 312 -1.30 -15.10 -0.61
N GLY A 313 -2.21 -14.10 -0.58
CA GLY A 313 -3.66 -14.33 -0.55
C GLY A 313 -4.18 -15.02 -1.80
N LEU A 314 -3.74 -14.63 -2.99
CA LEU A 314 -4.11 -15.31 -4.24
C LEU A 314 -3.66 -16.79 -4.22
N LEU A 315 -2.44 -17.07 -3.76
CA LEU A 315 -1.93 -18.44 -3.66
C LEU A 315 -2.64 -19.25 -2.57
N ALA A 316 -3.05 -18.62 -1.47
CA ALA A 316 -3.89 -19.26 -0.46
C ALA A 316 -5.27 -19.63 -1.00
N ASP A 317 -5.90 -18.74 -1.78
CA ASP A 317 -7.17 -19.02 -2.44
C ASP A 317 -7.04 -20.16 -3.46
N ALA A 318 -5.94 -20.22 -4.21
CA ALA A 318 -5.65 -21.31 -5.14
C ALA A 318 -5.58 -22.67 -4.42
N ARG A 319 -4.83 -22.72 -3.30
CA ARG A 319 -4.74 -23.94 -2.48
C ARG A 319 -6.11 -24.36 -1.89
N ALA A 320 -6.96 -23.41 -1.61
CA ALA A 320 -8.31 -23.63 -1.09
C ALA A 320 -9.36 -23.89 -2.19
N GLY A 321 -8.98 -23.93 -3.47
CA GLY A 321 -9.89 -24.13 -4.59
C GLY A 321 -10.85 -22.96 -4.83
N ARG A 322 -10.51 -21.75 -4.40
CA ARG A 322 -11.32 -20.53 -4.56
C ARG A 322 -10.95 -19.72 -5.82
N THR A 323 -9.91 -20.10 -6.54
CA THR A 323 -9.56 -19.56 -7.86
C THR A 323 -9.97 -20.53 -8.96
N GLY A 324 -10.16 -20.02 -10.18
CA GLY A 324 -10.54 -20.81 -11.34
C GLY A 324 -9.91 -20.34 -12.66
N PRO A 325 -10.02 -21.19 -13.72
CA PRO A 325 -9.41 -20.92 -15.02
C PRO A 325 -10.00 -19.69 -15.74
N GLU A 326 -11.10 -19.15 -15.26
CA GLU A 326 -11.72 -17.93 -15.79
C GLU A 326 -11.29 -16.66 -15.04
N ASP A 327 -10.57 -16.81 -13.93
CA ASP A 327 -10.14 -15.66 -13.15
C ASP A 327 -9.01 -14.88 -13.86
N ARG A 328 -9.22 -13.57 -13.95
CA ARG A 328 -8.22 -12.59 -14.38
C ARG A 328 -7.86 -11.74 -13.18
N ALA A 329 -6.82 -12.19 -12.48
CA ALA A 329 -6.44 -11.65 -11.18
C ALA A 329 -5.47 -10.47 -11.31
N VAL A 330 -5.65 -9.47 -10.43
CA VAL A 330 -4.65 -8.44 -10.18
C VAL A 330 -4.24 -8.49 -8.72
N VAL A 331 -2.93 -8.44 -8.45
CA VAL A 331 -2.36 -8.30 -7.11
C VAL A 331 -1.78 -6.88 -6.94
N LEU A 332 -2.10 -6.19 -5.85
CA LEU A 332 -1.57 -4.85 -5.58
C LEU A 332 -0.23 -4.95 -4.84
N LEU A 333 0.87 -4.57 -5.48
CA LEU A 333 2.20 -4.54 -4.88
C LEU A 333 2.46 -3.15 -4.27
N THR A 334 2.09 -3.00 -3.01
CA THR A 334 1.87 -1.70 -2.36
C THR A 334 3.13 -0.95 -1.95
N GLY A 335 4.27 -1.63 -1.77
CA GLY A 335 5.52 -0.99 -1.33
C GLY A 335 6.79 -1.73 -1.79
N ALA A 336 7.86 -0.98 -1.99
CA ALA A 336 9.14 -1.46 -2.51
C ALA A 336 9.96 -2.22 -1.47
N GLY A 337 10.76 -3.20 -1.92
CA GLY A 337 11.52 -4.10 -1.05
C GLY A 337 12.54 -3.40 -0.16
N HIS A 338 13.17 -2.33 -0.65
CA HIS A 338 14.15 -1.56 0.14
C HIS A 338 13.56 -0.81 1.35
N LYS A 339 12.25 -0.74 1.45
CA LYS A 339 11.53 -0.14 2.59
C LYS A 339 11.58 -1.01 3.86
N ASP A 340 11.87 -2.29 3.72
CA ASP A 340 12.04 -3.23 4.85
C ASP A 340 13.38 -3.95 4.75
N ALA A 341 14.42 -3.34 5.33
CA ALA A 341 15.78 -3.84 5.28
C ALA A 341 15.90 -5.27 5.89
N ALA A 342 15.20 -5.53 6.99
CA ALA A 342 15.26 -6.83 7.64
C ALA A 342 14.62 -7.94 6.77
N ALA A 343 13.54 -7.63 6.05
CA ALA A 343 12.97 -8.57 5.09
C ALA A 343 13.89 -8.77 3.88
N LEU A 344 14.55 -7.71 3.42
CA LEU A 344 15.52 -7.79 2.33
C LEU A 344 16.72 -8.65 2.72
N ASP A 345 17.26 -8.49 3.94
CA ASP A 345 18.35 -9.32 4.46
C ASP A 345 17.95 -10.81 4.51
N ARG A 346 16.73 -11.13 4.99
CA ARG A 346 16.21 -12.50 4.96
C ARG A 346 16.07 -13.06 3.53
N LEU A 347 15.66 -12.23 2.59
CA LEU A 347 15.50 -12.60 1.19
C LEU A 347 16.86 -12.87 0.51
N ALA A 348 17.87 -12.09 0.89
CA ALA A 348 19.24 -12.16 0.40
C ALA A 348 20.09 -13.26 1.10
N ALA A 349 19.62 -13.85 2.18
CA ALA A 349 20.30 -14.88 2.95
C ALA A 349 20.41 -16.24 2.20
N ALA A 350 20.73 -16.20 0.90
CA ALA A 350 21.18 -17.39 0.17
C ALA A 350 22.64 -17.70 0.56
N PRO A 351 23.09 -18.97 0.49
CA PRO A 351 24.49 -19.28 0.66
C PRO A 351 25.32 -18.42 -0.31
N VAL A 352 26.26 -17.65 0.24
CA VAL A 352 27.27 -17.01 -0.59
C VAL A 352 28.13 -18.16 -1.13
N GLU A 353 28.28 -18.26 -2.45
CA GLU A 353 29.20 -19.21 -3.02
C GLU A 353 30.59 -18.92 -2.43
N PRO A 354 31.36 -19.95 -2.00
CA PRO A 354 32.68 -19.74 -1.47
C PRO A 354 33.54 -18.97 -2.47
N ASP A 355 34.52 -18.23 -1.99
CA ASP A 355 35.47 -17.50 -2.84
C ASP A 355 35.96 -18.40 -3.99
N ILE A 356 35.50 -18.10 -5.18
CA ILE A 356 35.91 -18.79 -6.40
C ILE A 356 36.95 -17.91 -7.06
N PRO A 357 38.19 -18.35 -7.12
CA PRO A 357 39.31 -17.52 -7.59
C PRO A 357 39.24 -17.18 -9.07
N ASP A 358 38.39 -17.88 -9.85
CA ASP A 358 38.25 -17.67 -11.29
C ASP A 358 36.76 -17.66 -11.72
N LEU A 359 36.39 -16.59 -12.41
CA LEU A 359 35.03 -16.42 -12.98
C LEU A 359 34.68 -17.57 -13.96
N ALA A 360 35.63 -18.10 -14.71
CA ALA A 360 35.39 -19.21 -15.63
C ALA A 360 35.02 -20.50 -14.89
N GLU A 361 35.61 -20.76 -13.74
CA GLU A 361 35.25 -21.88 -12.86
C GLU A 361 33.82 -21.72 -12.32
N LEU A 362 33.46 -20.51 -11.86
CA LEU A 362 32.08 -20.21 -11.44
C LEU A 362 31.06 -20.51 -12.54
N VAL A 363 31.30 -19.99 -13.74
CA VAL A 363 30.39 -20.17 -14.88
C VAL A 363 30.26 -21.62 -15.27
N ALA A 364 31.38 -22.39 -15.24
CA ALA A 364 31.38 -23.83 -15.52
C ALA A 364 30.55 -24.63 -14.50
N ARG A 365 30.60 -24.27 -13.23
CA ARG A 365 29.79 -24.88 -12.16
C ARG A 365 28.28 -24.56 -12.31
N LEU A 366 27.94 -23.30 -12.67
CA LEU A 366 26.56 -22.88 -12.87
C LEU A 366 25.92 -23.45 -14.14
N GLY A 367 26.72 -23.83 -15.14
CA GLY A 367 26.26 -24.45 -16.39
C GLY A 367 25.95 -25.95 -16.27
N GLN A 368 26.23 -26.59 -15.12
CA GLN A 368 25.84 -27.98 -14.89
C GLN A 368 24.39 -28.07 -14.39
N PRO A 369 23.52 -28.91 -14.96
CA PRO A 369 22.17 -29.10 -14.48
C PRO A 369 22.19 -29.62 -13.03
N ARG A 370 21.51 -28.91 -12.13
CA ARG A 370 21.24 -29.35 -10.75
C ARG A 370 20.20 -30.45 -10.73
#